data_218044b0f7d674d56e23a6cc979e5b3f
#
_entry.id   218044b0f7d674d56e23a6cc979e5b3f
#
_cell.length_a   1.000
_cell.length_b   1.000
_cell.length_c   1.000
_cell.angle_alpha   90.00
_cell.angle_beta   90.00
_cell.angle_gamma   90.00
#
_symmetry.space_group_name_H-M   'P 1'
#
loop_
_entity.id
_entity.type
_entity.pdbx_description
1 polymer ?
#
loop_
_entity_poly.entity_id
_entity_poly.type
_entity_poly.pdbx_seq_one_letter_code
_entity_poly.pdbx_strand_id
1 'polypeptide(L)'
;MDFVITVATAADSWKVVKRAEELGFTYAWFYDTQMLNADPFVAMAAAAVHTRTIQLGTGVLVPSNRLAPVTANCLASLNKLAPGRIHCGIGTGFTARRAMGLGAVKLDDMAEYIRVVQGLLRQEMIEWDYAGQRRTIRFLNPELELINLADAIPFYISAFGPRGKALAARLGTGWIYGVRSAAQSVAQLQVMQQAWREAGRDPGALYAVAQGSGCVLADGEPYDSPRAKAQAGPGAVMVMHDLAEAEERRTLGYRFPDDLQPLFEAFKEIYAQYTPSHAKYLQVHRWHLMRLRPEEEPLATAELIKRLTLTGTKQHLQEEIRALRDAGYAQFAAHIRYGHETMVEEWAEMLAGI
;
A
#
# COMPACT_ATOMS: atom_id res chain seq x y z
N MET A 1 3.88 -15.67 -10.31
CA MET A 1 3.65 -14.32 -9.70
C MET A 1 2.28 -13.86 -10.09
N ASP A 2 1.49 -13.42 -9.12
CA ASP A 2 0.18 -12.81 -9.36
C ASP A 2 0.32 -11.36 -9.81
N PHE A 3 -0.51 -10.94 -10.76
CA PHE A 3 -0.60 -9.54 -11.19
C PHE A 3 -1.82 -8.90 -10.55
N VAL A 4 -1.61 -7.78 -9.91
CA VAL A 4 -2.61 -7.16 -9.06
C VAL A 4 -2.64 -5.64 -9.24
N ILE A 5 -3.71 -5.01 -8.80
CA ILE A 5 -3.82 -3.54 -8.82
C ILE A 5 -3.85 -2.98 -7.39
N THR A 6 -3.41 -1.76 -7.25
CA THR A 6 -3.65 -0.93 -6.08
C THR A 6 -4.41 0.31 -6.50
N VAL A 7 -5.48 0.65 -5.80
CA VAL A 7 -6.37 1.75 -6.17
C VAL A 7 -6.43 2.83 -5.10
N ALA A 8 -6.48 4.08 -5.52
CA ALA A 8 -6.93 5.17 -4.66
C ALA A 8 -8.40 4.92 -4.34
N THR A 9 -8.71 4.71 -3.04
CA THR A 9 -10.03 4.23 -2.63
C THR A 9 -11.10 5.30 -2.86
N ALA A 10 -12.03 5.01 -3.76
CA ALA A 10 -13.25 5.77 -3.99
C ALA A 10 -14.45 4.84 -3.80
N ALA A 11 -15.61 5.39 -3.48
CA ALA A 11 -16.81 4.58 -3.26
C ALA A 11 -17.21 3.76 -4.50
N ASP A 12 -16.83 4.22 -5.68
CA ASP A 12 -17.07 3.56 -6.97
C ASP A 12 -15.84 2.85 -7.57
N SER A 13 -14.77 2.65 -6.79
CA SER A 13 -13.57 1.89 -7.20
C SER A 13 -13.91 0.47 -7.69
N TRP A 14 -15.08 -0.08 -7.33
CA TRP A 14 -15.54 -1.36 -7.85
C TRP A 14 -15.56 -1.42 -9.37
N LYS A 15 -15.71 -0.29 -10.07
CA LYS A 15 -15.73 -0.24 -11.55
C LYS A 15 -14.37 -0.63 -12.13
N VAL A 16 -13.29 -0.02 -11.63
CA VAL A 16 -11.92 -0.37 -12.07
C VAL A 16 -11.51 -1.74 -11.58
N VAL A 17 -11.95 -2.16 -10.38
CA VAL A 17 -11.66 -3.50 -9.85
C VAL A 17 -12.35 -4.59 -10.68
N LYS A 18 -13.62 -4.37 -11.08
CA LYS A 18 -14.31 -5.28 -11.97
C LYS A 18 -13.61 -5.35 -13.34
N ARG A 19 -13.19 -4.21 -13.87
CA ARG A 19 -12.44 -4.18 -15.12
C ARG A 19 -11.10 -4.91 -15.01
N ALA A 20 -10.40 -4.77 -13.88
CA ALA A 20 -9.18 -5.54 -13.62
C ALA A 20 -9.43 -7.05 -13.57
N GLU A 21 -10.51 -7.48 -12.91
CA GLU A 21 -10.91 -8.91 -12.91
C GLU A 21 -11.13 -9.44 -14.34
N GLU A 22 -11.85 -8.67 -15.19
CA GLU A 22 -12.08 -9.02 -16.60
C GLU A 22 -10.79 -9.13 -17.41
N LEU A 23 -9.75 -8.37 -17.03
CA LEU A 23 -8.43 -8.39 -17.67
C LEU A 23 -7.46 -9.42 -17.05
N GLY A 24 -7.93 -10.21 -16.06
CA GLY A 24 -7.16 -11.30 -15.46
C GLY A 24 -6.29 -10.92 -14.26
N PHE A 25 -6.43 -9.71 -13.71
CA PHE A 25 -5.81 -9.40 -12.42
C PHE A 25 -6.45 -10.21 -11.29
N THR A 26 -5.61 -10.68 -10.37
CA THR A 26 -6.04 -11.62 -9.34
C THR A 26 -6.33 -10.97 -7.98
N TYR A 27 -5.81 -9.75 -7.72
CA TYR A 27 -6.04 -9.02 -6.47
C TYR A 27 -6.27 -7.53 -6.73
N ALA A 28 -6.97 -6.87 -5.79
CA ALA A 28 -7.10 -5.42 -5.69
C ALA A 28 -6.83 -4.97 -4.24
N TRP A 29 -5.87 -4.05 -4.06
CA TRP A 29 -5.52 -3.45 -2.78
C TRP A 29 -6.09 -2.04 -2.65
N PHE A 30 -6.79 -1.77 -1.54
CA PHE A 30 -7.47 -0.50 -1.26
C PHE A 30 -6.74 0.29 -0.17
N TYR A 31 -6.51 1.59 -0.39
CA TYR A 31 -5.88 2.45 0.62
C TYR A 31 -6.84 2.76 1.79
N ASP A 32 -6.31 2.80 3.01
CA ASP A 32 -6.99 3.34 4.20
C ASP A 32 -6.35 4.68 4.57
N THR A 33 -6.67 5.72 3.79
CA THR A 33 -6.19 7.08 3.96
C THR A 33 -7.36 8.02 4.20
N GLN A 34 -7.93 7.95 5.39
CA GLN A 34 -8.99 8.86 5.81
C GLN A 34 -8.58 10.33 5.59
N MET A 35 -9.52 11.21 5.38
CA MET A 35 -9.35 12.60 4.98
C MET A 35 -8.87 12.80 3.52
N LEU A 36 -8.41 11.76 2.83
CA LEU A 36 -7.94 11.80 1.44
C LEU A 36 -8.79 10.93 0.52
N ASN A 37 -9.18 9.75 0.99
CA ASN A 37 -9.88 8.72 0.24
C ASN A 37 -11.20 8.33 0.92
N ALA A 38 -12.04 7.56 0.22
CA ALA A 38 -13.21 6.92 0.81
C ALA A 38 -12.81 5.81 1.79
N ASP A 39 -13.76 5.36 2.63
CA ASP A 39 -13.53 4.24 3.53
C ASP A 39 -13.28 2.94 2.76
N PRO A 40 -12.18 2.22 3.03
CA PRO A 40 -11.83 1.02 2.29
C PRO A 40 -12.85 -0.11 2.45
N PHE A 41 -13.49 -0.27 3.60
CA PHE A 41 -14.47 -1.33 3.80
C PHE A 41 -15.75 -1.08 2.99
N VAL A 42 -16.15 0.19 2.83
CA VAL A 42 -17.28 0.56 1.94
C VAL A 42 -16.95 0.25 0.49
N ALA A 43 -15.76 0.64 0.03
CA ALA A 43 -15.33 0.39 -1.34
C ALA A 43 -15.11 -1.11 -1.62
N MET A 44 -14.53 -1.86 -0.67
CA MET A 44 -14.35 -3.30 -0.76
C MET A 44 -15.69 -4.04 -0.76
N ALA A 45 -16.69 -3.61 0.03
CA ALA A 45 -18.03 -4.20 0.02
C ALA A 45 -18.71 -4.01 -1.35
N ALA A 46 -18.59 -2.81 -1.94
CA ALA A 46 -19.07 -2.58 -3.30
C ALA A 46 -18.35 -3.47 -4.32
N ALA A 47 -17.02 -3.60 -4.24
CA ALA A 47 -16.26 -4.49 -5.11
C ALA A 47 -16.63 -5.97 -4.91
N ALA A 48 -16.84 -6.42 -3.66
CA ALA A 48 -17.21 -7.78 -3.33
C ALA A 48 -18.48 -8.26 -4.04
N VAL A 49 -19.49 -7.39 -4.15
CA VAL A 49 -20.77 -7.72 -4.77
C VAL A 49 -20.77 -7.55 -6.30
N HIS A 50 -19.80 -6.84 -6.87
CA HIS A 50 -19.69 -6.62 -8.32
C HIS A 50 -18.63 -7.50 -9.00
N THR A 51 -17.85 -8.27 -8.23
CA THR A 51 -16.81 -9.18 -8.71
C THR A 51 -17.03 -10.60 -8.20
N ARG A 52 -16.34 -11.59 -8.78
CA ARG A 52 -16.56 -13.01 -8.47
C ARG A 52 -15.30 -13.74 -7.99
N THR A 53 -14.13 -13.41 -8.49
CA THR A 53 -12.89 -14.18 -8.31
C THR A 53 -11.74 -13.34 -7.75
N ILE A 54 -11.67 -12.04 -8.09
CA ILE A 54 -10.59 -11.17 -7.65
C ILE A 54 -10.57 -11.06 -6.12
N GLN A 55 -9.37 -11.22 -5.55
CA GLN A 55 -9.14 -11.08 -4.13
C GLN A 55 -9.14 -9.59 -3.75
N LEU A 56 -9.66 -9.25 -2.58
CA LEU A 56 -9.85 -7.88 -2.13
C LEU A 56 -9.11 -7.67 -0.82
N GLY A 57 -8.25 -6.67 -0.75
CA GLY A 57 -7.45 -6.45 0.45
C GLY A 57 -7.25 -4.97 0.79
N THR A 58 -7.01 -4.70 2.06
CA THR A 58 -6.54 -3.38 2.49
C THR A 58 -5.04 -3.24 2.20
N GLY A 59 -4.63 -2.19 1.52
CA GLY A 59 -3.24 -2.00 1.13
C GLY A 59 -2.69 -0.60 1.44
N VAL A 60 -2.63 -0.16 2.72
CA VAL A 60 -2.77 -0.93 3.96
C VAL A 60 -3.75 -0.26 4.93
N LEU A 61 -4.38 -1.05 5.79
CA LEU A 61 -5.19 -0.57 6.90
C LEU A 61 -4.30 0.04 8.00
N VAL A 62 -4.83 1.06 8.68
CA VAL A 62 -4.14 1.74 9.77
C VAL A 62 -4.81 1.44 11.11
N PRO A 63 -4.11 0.84 12.09
CA PRO A 63 -4.69 0.40 13.37
C PRO A 63 -5.41 1.50 14.16
N SER A 64 -4.95 2.75 14.06
CA SER A 64 -5.55 3.86 14.80
C SER A 64 -6.89 4.36 14.24
N ASN A 65 -7.28 3.93 13.05
CA ASN A 65 -8.49 4.42 12.39
C ASN A 65 -9.75 3.73 12.92
N ARG A 66 -9.60 2.51 13.45
CA ARG A 66 -10.72 1.71 13.98
C ARG A 66 -10.26 0.84 15.14
N LEU A 67 -11.13 0.59 16.10
CA LEU A 67 -10.85 -0.38 17.16
C LEU A 67 -10.67 -1.79 16.58
N ALA A 68 -9.78 -2.58 17.17
CA ALA A 68 -9.48 -3.92 16.70
C ALA A 68 -10.75 -4.83 16.59
N PRO A 69 -11.69 -4.84 17.54
CA PRO A 69 -12.94 -5.60 17.42
C PRO A 69 -13.82 -5.12 16.24
N VAL A 70 -13.84 -3.80 15.97
CA VAL A 70 -14.60 -3.24 14.84
C VAL A 70 -13.99 -3.70 13.52
N THR A 71 -12.65 -3.69 13.41
CA THR A 71 -11.97 -4.20 12.23
C THR A 71 -12.18 -5.69 12.02
N ALA A 72 -12.10 -6.50 13.07
CA ALA A 72 -12.39 -7.94 12.97
C ALA A 72 -13.83 -8.17 12.44
N ASN A 73 -14.81 -7.41 12.96
CA ASN A 73 -16.19 -7.49 12.49
C ASN A 73 -16.33 -7.06 11.02
N CYS A 74 -15.70 -5.96 10.61
CA CYS A 74 -15.73 -5.49 9.21
C CYS A 74 -15.13 -6.54 8.26
N LEU A 75 -13.96 -7.10 8.60
CA LEU A 75 -13.30 -8.13 7.79
C LEU A 75 -14.15 -9.39 7.67
N ALA A 76 -14.72 -9.88 8.77
CA ALA A 76 -15.60 -11.04 8.76
C ALA A 76 -16.92 -10.78 8.01
N SER A 77 -17.44 -9.55 8.04
CA SER A 77 -18.61 -9.13 7.25
C SER A 77 -18.31 -9.11 5.76
N LEU A 78 -17.15 -8.55 5.37
CA LEU A 78 -16.68 -8.62 3.98
C LEU A 78 -16.48 -10.07 3.53
N ASN A 79 -15.93 -10.92 4.41
CA ASN A 79 -15.73 -12.34 4.12
C ASN A 79 -17.05 -13.10 3.94
N LYS A 80 -18.16 -12.59 4.50
CA LYS A 80 -19.52 -13.11 4.21
C LYS A 80 -20.02 -12.71 2.83
N LEU A 81 -19.67 -11.50 2.35
CA LEU A 81 -20.00 -11.01 1.00
C LEU A 81 -19.14 -11.66 -0.08
N ALA A 82 -17.87 -11.94 0.24
CA ALA A 82 -16.86 -12.48 -0.69
C ALA A 82 -16.06 -13.59 0.00
N PRO A 83 -16.66 -14.80 0.22
CA PRO A 83 -16.04 -15.88 0.99
C PRO A 83 -14.66 -16.28 0.45
N GLY A 84 -13.65 -16.31 1.33
CA GLY A 84 -12.28 -16.69 1.01
C GLY A 84 -11.51 -15.71 0.09
N ARG A 85 -12.08 -14.52 -0.20
CA ARG A 85 -11.47 -13.51 -1.08
C ARG A 85 -10.95 -12.28 -0.34
N ILE A 86 -10.98 -12.26 0.99
CA ILE A 86 -10.62 -11.08 1.78
C ILE A 86 -9.21 -11.21 2.35
N HIS A 87 -8.43 -10.13 2.24
CA HIS A 87 -7.06 -10.03 2.73
C HIS A 87 -6.89 -8.77 3.57
N CYS A 88 -6.00 -8.81 4.56
CA CYS A 88 -5.76 -7.70 5.46
C CYS A 88 -4.28 -7.27 5.44
N GLY A 89 -3.94 -6.26 4.66
CA GLY A 89 -2.66 -5.59 4.76
C GLY A 89 -2.72 -4.49 5.80
N ILE A 90 -1.72 -4.40 6.67
CA ILE A 90 -1.64 -3.45 7.78
C ILE A 90 -0.32 -2.69 7.74
N GLY A 91 -0.37 -1.41 8.10
CA GLY A 91 0.81 -0.57 8.21
C GLY A 91 0.68 0.45 9.33
N THR A 92 1.78 1.15 9.62
CA THR A 92 1.85 2.14 10.71
C THR A 92 1.15 3.46 10.41
N GLY A 93 0.58 3.61 9.20
CA GLY A 93 -0.21 4.78 8.83
C GLY A 93 0.62 5.99 8.47
N PHE A 94 1.64 5.81 7.66
CA PHE A 94 2.53 6.88 7.23
C PHE A 94 1.75 8.11 6.71
N THR A 95 1.13 8.03 5.53
CA THR A 95 0.35 9.13 4.95
C THR A 95 -0.93 9.41 5.73
N ALA A 96 -1.72 8.37 6.03
CA ALA A 96 -3.00 8.51 6.67
C ALA A 96 -2.95 9.24 8.02
N ARG A 97 -1.93 8.97 8.82
CA ARG A 97 -1.73 9.65 10.11
C ARG A 97 -1.11 11.03 9.95
N ARG A 98 -0.16 11.18 9.03
CA ARG A 98 0.46 12.48 8.74
C ARG A 98 -0.55 13.50 8.23
N ALA A 99 -1.51 13.10 7.40
CA ALA A 99 -2.61 13.96 6.95
C ALA A 99 -3.47 14.52 8.12
N MET A 100 -3.34 13.93 9.32
CA MET A 100 -3.94 14.43 10.57
C MET A 100 -2.91 15.09 11.51
N GLY A 101 -1.68 15.31 11.08
CA GLY A 101 -0.60 15.83 11.93
C GLY A 101 -0.04 14.82 12.94
N LEU A 102 -0.37 13.54 12.83
CA LEU A 102 0.03 12.49 13.77
C LEU A 102 1.29 11.75 13.28
N GLY A 103 2.07 11.21 14.21
CA GLY A 103 3.16 10.28 13.92
C GLY A 103 2.65 8.87 13.61
N ALA A 104 3.54 8.00 13.10
CA ALA A 104 3.23 6.59 12.85
C ALA A 104 2.78 5.86 14.13
N VAL A 105 1.94 4.83 13.98
CA VAL A 105 1.59 3.90 15.07
C VAL A 105 2.85 3.18 15.52
N LYS A 106 3.02 2.99 16.84
CA LYS A 106 4.12 2.19 17.37
C LYS A 106 3.99 0.73 16.94
N LEU A 107 5.12 0.08 16.69
CA LEU A 107 5.11 -1.31 16.23
C LEU A 107 4.50 -2.27 17.26
N ASP A 108 4.67 -2.02 18.55
CA ASP A 108 4.09 -2.84 19.60
C ASP A 108 2.55 -2.69 19.65
N ASP A 109 2.04 -1.46 19.48
CA ASP A 109 0.61 -1.20 19.40
C ASP A 109 0.01 -1.86 18.13
N MET A 110 0.72 -1.83 17.01
CA MET A 110 0.31 -2.53 15.79
C MET A 110 0.33 -4.05 15.96
N ALA A 111 1.34 -4.60 16.65
CA ALA A 111 1.42 -6.04 16.94
C ALA A 111 0.24 -6.50 17.81
N GLU A 112 -0.07 -5.73 18.86
CA GLU A 112 -1.22 -6.02 19.74
C GLU A 112 -2.54 -5.92 18.99
N TYR A 113 -2.69 -4.90 18.14
CA TYR A 113 -3.87 -4.77 17.28
C TYR A 113 -4.07 -5.99 16.38
N ILE A 114 -2.99 -6.44 15.71
CA ILE A 114 -3.03 -7.63 14.84
C ILE A 114 -3.41 -8.87 15.66
N ARG A 115 -2.82 -9.05 16.86
CA ARG A 115 -3.11 -10.17 17.76
C ARG A 115 -4.61 -10.23 18.10
N VAL A 116 -5.19 -9.10 18.47
CA VAL A 116 -6.62 -9.03 18.83
C VAL A 116 -7.51 -9.31 17.62
N VAL A 117 -7.24 -8.69 16.47
CA VAL A 117 -8.03 -8.92 15.24
C VAL A 117 -7.97 -10.39 14.83
N GLN A 118 -6.76 -10.96 14.74
CA GLN A 118 -6.59 -12.36 14.34
C GLN A 118 -7.25 -13.34 15.33
N GLY A 119 -7.12 -13.10 16.63
CA GLY A 119 -7.73 -13.97 17.63
C GLY A 119 -9.25 -13.95 17.56
N LEU A 120 -9.86 -12.77 17.38
CA LEU A 120 -11.32 -12.67 17.18
C LEU A 120 -11.76 -13.41 15.90
N LEU A 121 -11.02 -13.27 14.78
CA LEU A 121 -11.32 -13.98 13.54
C LEU A 121 -11.17 -15.50 13.67
N ARG A 122 -10.33 -16.00 14.59
CA ARG A 122 -10.24 -17.41 14.94
C ARG A 122 -11.26 -17.85 16.00
N GLN A 123 -12.24 -17.00 16.33
CA GLN A 123 -13.28 -17.24 17.34
C GLN A 123 -12.74 -17.45 18.76
N GLU A 124 -11.54 -16.93 19.04
CA GLU A 124 -10.92 -17.01 20.36
C GLU A 124 -11.55 -16.02 21.35
N MET A 125 -11.49 -16.35 22.63
CA MET A 125 -11.72 -15.41 23.72
C MET A 125 -10.41 -14.67 23.98
N ILE A 126 -10.42 -13.33 23.82
CA ILE A 126 -9.22 -12.50 23.79
C ILE A 126 -9.21 -11.54 24.99
N GLU A 127 -8.11 -11.53 25.73
CA GLU A 127 -7.82 -10.43 26.64
C GLU A 127 -7.39 -9.20 25.82
N TRP A 128 -7.99 -8.06 26.09
CA TRP A 128 -7.79 -6.82 25.38
C TRP A 128 -7.69 -5.64 26.33
N ASP A 129 -6.57 -4.92 26.26
CA ASP A 129 -6.35 -3.71 27.03
C ASP A 129 -6.86 -2.49 26.23
N TYR A 130 -7.87 -1.82 26.75
CA TYR A 130 -8.43 -0.62 26.13
C TYR A 130 -8.83 0.41 27.18
N ALA A 131 -8.41 1.67 26.94
CA ALA A 131 -8.66 2.80 27.86
C ALA A 131 -8.20 2.52 29.30
N GLY A 132 -7.03 1.87 29.47
CA GLY A 132 -6.42 1.57 30.76
C GLY A 132 -7.11 0.44 31.54
N GLN A 133 -7.98 -0.32 30.89
CA GLN A 133 -8.66 -1.46 31.54
C GLN A 133 -8.51 -2.72 30.68
N ARG A 134 -8.21 -3.83 31.34
CA ARG A 134 -8.20 -5.16 30.73
C ARG A 134 -9.60 -5.75 30.68
N ARG A 135 -9.99 -6.23 29.53
CA ARG A 135 -11.30 -6.83 29.25
C ARG A 135 -11.13 -8.13 28.49
N THR A 136 -12.07 -9.05 28.68
CA THR A 136 -12.18 -10.25 27.86
C THR A 136 -13.26 -10.03 26.82
N ILE A 137 -12.95 -10.24 25.54
CA ILE A 137 -13.87 -10.05 24.42
C ILE A 137 -13.88 -11.27 23.50
N ARG A 138 -15.01 -11.52 22.85
CA ARG A 138 -15.18 -12.49 21.76
C ARG A 138 -16.39 -12.11 20.91
N PHE A 139 -16.54 -12.72 19.73
CA PHE A 139 -17.83 -12.69 19.03
C PHE A 139 -18.88 -13.47 19.84
N LEU A 140 -20.06 -12.87 20.04
CA LEU A 140 -21.07 -13.41 20.96
C LEU A 140 -22.02 -14.40 20.30
N ASN A 141 -22.28 -14.25 19.00
CA ASN A 141 -23.28 -15.03 18.26
C ASN A 141 -22.71 -15.66 16.98
N PRO A 142 -21.58 -16.41 17.04
CA PRO A 142 -20.99 -17.02 15.84
C PRO A 142 -21.91 -18.05 15.18
N GLU A 143 -22.76 -18.71 15.96
CA GLU A 143 -23.74 -19.73 15.53
C GLU A 143 -24.86 -19.16 14.64
N LEU A 144 -25.10 -17.85 14.66
CA LEU A 144 -26.07 -17.21 13.79
C LEU A 144 -25.53 -16.92 12.37
N GLU A 145 -24.25 -17.14 12.15
CA GLU A 145 -23.58 -16.98 10.84
C GLU A 145 -23.85 -15.63 10.16
N LEU A 146 -24.00 -14.56 10.95
CA LEU A 146 -24.19 -13.19 10.43
C LEU A 146 -22.94 -12.67 9.70
N ILE A 147 -21.77 -13.22 10.05
CA ILE A 147 -20.44 -12.94 9.50
C ILE A 147 -19.77 -14.25 9.13
N ASN A 148 -18.73 -14.23 8.29
CA ASN A 148 -17.99 -15.45 7.95
C ASN A 148 -16.67 -15.51 8.72
N LEU A 149 -16.57 -16.48 9.62
CA LEU A 149 -15.39 -16.81 10.43
C LEU A 149 -14.76 -18.15 10.05
N ALA A 150 -15.31 -18.84 9.04
CA ALA A 150 -14.84 -20.15 8.59
C ALA A 150 -13.64 -20.05 7.66
N ASP A 151 -13.67 -19.07 6.72
CA ASP A 151 -12.59 -18.86 5.78
C ASP A 151 -11.52 -17.95 6.40
N ALA A 152 -10.28 -18.41 6.37
CA ALA A 152 -9.14 -17.67 6.91
C ALA A 152 -8.89 -16.38 6.11
N ILE A 153 -8.56 -15.29 6.81
CA ILE A 153 -8.16 -14.01 6.22
C ILE A 153 -6.64 -13.86 6.37
N PRO A 154 -5.87 -13.91 5.28
CA PRO A 154 -4.43 -13.68 5.32
C PRO A 154 -4.07 -12.26 5.71
N PHE A 155 -2.99 -12.12 6.52
CA PHE A 155 -2.47 -10.83 6.98
C PHE A 155 -1.14 -10.53 6.33
N TYR A 156 -0.92 -9.24 6.03
CA TYR A 156 0.29 -8.70 5.44
C TYR A 156 0.73 -7.46 6.21
N ILE A 157 2.03 -7.25 6.37
CA ILE A 157 2.57 -6.03 6.97
C ILE A 157 3.36 -5.25 5.93
N SER A 158 3.04 -3.96 5.77
CA SER A 158 3.89 -3.04 5.04
C SER A 158 5.04 -2.59 5.93
N ALA A 159 6.26 -3.02 5.59
CA ALA A 159 7.45 -2.76 6.41
C ALA A 159 8.66 -2.39 5.55
N PHE A 160 9.25 -1.22 5.82
CA PHE A 160 10.44 -0.71 5.14
C PHE A 160 11.70 -0.89 5.99
N GLY A 161 11.65 -0.52 7.26
CA GLY A 161 12.76 -0.59 8.19
C GLY A 161 12.95 -1.96 8.85
N PRO A 162 14.15 -2.22 9.46
CA PRO A 162 14.49 -3.52 10.02
C PRO A 162 13.54 -3.97 11.13
N ARG A 163 13.11 -3.07 12.01
CA ARG A 163 12.17 -3.39 13.10
C ARG A 163 10.81 -3.84 12.60
N GLY A 164 10.29 -3.20 11.54
CA GLY A 164 9.02 -3.60 10.90
C GLY A 164 9.13 -4.96 10.21
N LYS A 165 10.24 -5.22 9.53
CA LYS A 165 10.53 -6.53 8.91
C LYS A 165 10.62 -7.64 9.95
N ALA A 166 11.32 -7.39 11.05
CA ALA A 166 11.41 -8.34 12.17
C ALA A 166 10.03 -8.63 12.79
N LEU A 167 9.15 -7.61 12.89
CA LEU A 167 7.78 -7.82 13.34
C LEU A 167 6.99 -8.71 12.38
N ALA A 168 7.03 -8.42 11.07
CA ALA A 168 6.35 -9.23 10.05
C ALA A 168 6.85 -10.69 10.07
N ALA A 169 8.15 -10.91 10.19
CA ALA A 169 8.75 -12.22 10.31
C ALA A 169 8.30 -12.96 11.59
N ARG A 170 8.33 -12.28 12.74
CA ARG A 170 7.87 -12.85 14.01
C ARG A 170 6.42 -13.29 13.96
N LEU A 171 5.53 -12.48 13.36
CA LEU A 171 4.11 -12.80 13.23
C LEU A 171 3.82 -13.79 12.09
N GLY A 172 4.76 -14.03 11.17
CA GLY A 172 4.58 -14.91 10.02
C GLY A 172 3.56 -14.38 9.02
N THR A 173 3.47 -13.05 8.88
CA THR A 173 2.56 -12.40 7.93
C THR A 173 3.21 -12.27 6.56
N GLY A 174 2.42 -12.11 5.49
CA GLY A 174 2.94 -11.63 4.22
C GLY A 174 3.61 -10.24 4.38
N TRP A 175 4.37 -9.84 3.38
CA TRP A 175 5.12 -8.59 3.38
C TRP A 175 4.79 -7.75 2.15
N ILE A 176 4.38 -6.50 2.36
CA ILE A 176 4.14 -5.51 1.30
C ILE A 176 5.30 -4.52 1.27
N TYR A 177 5.87 -4.32 0.09
CA TYR A 177 7.00 -3.42 -0.12
C TYR A 177 6.81 -2.55 -1.36
N GLY A 178 7.02 -1.23 -1.20
CA GLY A 178 7.01 -0.28 -2.31
C GLY A 178 8.29 -0.39 -3.13
N VAL A 179 8.16 -0.72 -4.41
CA VAL A 179 9.29 -0.94 -5.31
C VAL A 179 9.47 0.21 -6.29
N ARG A 180 10.73 0.52 -6.61
CA ARG A 180 11.15 1.54 -7.59
C ARG A 180 12.04 0.97 -8.68
N SER A 181 12.76 -0.09 -8.39
CA SER A 181 13.54 -0.89 -9.33
C SER A 181 13.69 -2.32 -8.82
N ALA A 182 13.86 -3.28 -9.71
CA ALA A 182 14.08 -4.67 -9.33
C ALA A 182 15.36 -4.82 -8.51
N ALA A 183 16.46 -4.20 -8.90
CA ALA A 183 17.74 -4.35 -8.21
C ALA A 183 17.67 -3.99 -6.73
N GLN A 184 17.08 -2.84 -6.39
CA GLN A 184 16.88 -2.42 -4.99
C GLN A 184 15.92 -3.34 -4.26
N SER A 185 14.86 -3.78 -4.92
CA SER A 185 13.80 -4.58 -4.32
C SER A 185 14.26 -6.01 -4.03
N VAL A 186 15.08 -6.60 -4.88
CA VAL A 186 15.71 -7.91 -4.66
C VAL A 186 16.60 -7.87 -3.42
N ALA A 187 17.41 -6.83 -3.26
CA ALA A 187 18.24 -6.67 -2.05
C ALA A 187 17.36 -6.56 -0.78
N GLN A 188 16.23 -5.85 -0.86
CA GLN A 188 15.30 -5.74 0.27
C GLN A 188 14.56 -7.04 0.58
N LEU A 189 14.27 -7.86 -0.43
CA LEU A 189 13.70 -9.20 -0.24
C LEU A 189 14.69 -10.11 0.49
N GLN A 190 15.98 -10.06 0.15
CA GLN A 190 17.01 -10.83 0.84
C GLN A 190 17.10 -10.46 2.34
N VAL A 191 17.00 -9.16 2.67
CA VAL A 191 16.94 -8.69 4.05
C VAL A 191 15.69 -9.23 4.76
N MET A 192 14.54 -9.27 4.09
CA MET A 192 13.30 -9.80 4.65
C MET A 192 13.37 -11.32 4.85
N GLN A 193 13.94 -12.05 3.88
CA GLN A 193 14.19 -13.49 4.00
C GLN A 193 15.14 -13.81 5.16
N GLN A 194 16.16 -12.97 5.39
CA GLN A 194 17.05 -13.12 6.55
C GLN A 194 16.28 -12.91 7.85
N ALA A 195 15.42 -11.88 7.96
CA ALA A 195 14.58 -11.67 9.13
C ALA A 195 13.64 -12.88 9.40
N TRP A 196 13.15 -13.55 8.35
CA TRP A 196 12.38 -14.78 8.49
C TRP A 196 13.21 -15.95 9.06
N ARG A 197 14.44 -16.15 8.59
CA ARG A 197 15.36 -17.15 9.16
C ARG A 197 15.63 -16.88 10.64
N GLU A 198 15.90 -15.63 11.01
CA GLU A 198 16.13 -15.20 12.38
C GLU A 198 14.90 -15.40 13.28
N ALA A 199 13.70 -15.34 12.73
CA ALA A 199 12.45 -15.67 13.42
C ALA A 199 12.15 -17.19 13.46
N GLY A 200 13.07 -18.05 12.98
CA GLY A 200 12.89 -19.50 12.92
C GLY A 200 11.91 -19.98 11.86
N ARG A 201 11.68 -19.18 10.81
CA ARG A 201 10.74 -19.49 9.73
C ARG A 201 11.45 -19.85 8.43
N ASP A 202 10.79 -20.66 7.62
CA ASP A 202 11.26 -20.94 6.25
C ASP A 202 11.10 -19.68 5.37
N PRO A 203 12.18 -19.10 4.84
CA PRO A 203 12.10 -17.96 3.95
C PRO A 203 11.39 -18.26 2.61
N GLY A 204 11.30 -19.54 2.21
CA GLY A 204 10.53 -19.96 1.05
C GLY A 204 9.02 -19.84 1.21
N ALA A 205 8.52 -19.78 2.46
CA ALA A 205 7.12 -19.55 2.79
C ALA A 205 6.74 -18.06 2.87
N LEU A 206 7.70 -17.15 2.68
CA LEU A 206 7.45 -15.71 2.68
C LEU A 206 6.61 -15.31 1.46
N TYR A 207 5.42 -14.77 1.70
CA TYR A 207 4.58 -14.19 0.67
C TYR A 207 4.89 -12.69 0.52
N ALA A 208 5.66 -12.32 -0.50
CA ALA A 208 6.12 -10.95 -0.72
C ALA A 208 5.33 -10.28 -1.86
N VAL A 209 4.84 -9.07 -1.60
CA VAL A 209 4.09 -8.23 -2.53
C VAL A 209 4.95 -7.03 -2.92
N ALA A 210 5.25 -6.89 -4.21
CA ALA A 210 5.92 -5.73 -4.80
C ALA A 210 4.88 -4.71 -5.26
N GLN A 211 4.83 -3.53 -4.64
CA GLN A 211 3.91 -2.45 -5.00
C GLN A 211 4.64 -1.37 -5.79
N GLY A 212 4.31 -1.20 -7.07
CA GLY A 212 4.97 -0.26 -7.97
C GLY A 212 4.07 0.88 -8.43
N SER A 213 4.59 2.12 -8.40
CA SER A 213 3.99 3.27 -9.06
C SER A 213 4.76 3.57 -10.34
N GLY A 214 4.08 3.77 -11.46
CA GLY A 214 4.77 4.02 -12.72
C GLY A 214 3.83 4.25 -13.90
N CYS A 215 4.42 4.28 -15.10
CA CYS A 215 3.73 4.44 -16.37
C CYS A 215 4.34 3.50 -17.41
N VAL A 216 3.51 2.83 -18.19
CA VAL A 216 3.94 2.06 -19.36
C VAL A 216 4.12 3.05 -20.52
N LEU A 217 5.35 3.36 -20.89
CA LEU A 217 5.65 4.30 -21.98
C LEU A 217 5.46 3.64 -23.35
N ALA A 218 4.93 4.41 -24.30
CA ALA A 218 5.02 4.06 -25.70
C ALA A 218 6.47 4.17 -26.20
N ASP A 219 6.78 3.54 -27.34
CA ASP A 219 8.11 3.63 -27.93
C ASP A 219 8.44 5.08 -28.29
N GLY A 220 9.57 5.55 -27.78
CA GLY A 220 10.02 6.93 -27.95
C GLY A 220 9.30 7.98 -27.09
N GLU A 221 8.37 7.59 -26.23
CA GLU A 221 7.70 8.53 -25.33
C GLU A 221 8.65 9.02 -24.23
N PRO A 222 8.78 10.36 -24.02
CA PRO A 222 9.58 10.90 -22.94
C PRO A 222 9.03 10.55 -21.55
N TYR A 223 9.90 10.34 -20.57
CA TYR A 223 9.53 10.10 -19.18
C TYR A 223 8.74 11.23 -18.53
N ASP A 224 8.82 12.42 -19.05
CA ASP A 224 8.10 13.61 -18.61
C ASP A 224 7.04 14.09 -19.62
N SER A 225 6.57 13.20 -20.51
CA SER A 225 5.38 13.46 -21.31
C SER A 225 4.19 13.84 -20.41
N PRO A 226 3.21 14.60 -20.89
CA PRO A 226 2.04 14.94 -20.07
C PRO A 226 1.34 13.70 -19.46
N ARG A 227 1.30 12.59 -20.20
CA ARG A 227 0.73 11.32 -19.74
C ARG A 227 1.62 10.68 -18.66
N ALA A 228 2.92 10.57 -18.90
CA ALA A 228 3.84 10.00 -17.92
C ALA A 228 3.88 10.82 -16.62
N LYS A 229 3.87 12.17 -16.71
CA LYS A 229 3.74 13.03 -15.53
C LYS A 229 2.43 12.78 -14.77
N ALA A 230 1.32 12.64 -15.47
CA ALA A 230 0.02 12.40 -14.83
C ALA A 230 -0.03 11.04 -14.12
N GLN A 231 0.52 9.97 -14.72
CA GLN A 231 0.48 8.61 -14.19
C GLN A 231 1.57 8.33 -13.15
N ALA A 232 2.81 8.76 -13.38
CA ALA A 232 3.98 8.43 -12.55
C ALA A 232 4.42 9.57 -11.63
N GLY A 233 4.26 10.82 -12.07
CA GLY A 233 4.73 12.02 -11.36
C GLY A 233 4.32 12.08 -9.89
N PRO A 234 3.04 11.84 -9.52
CA PRO A 234 2.62 11.86 -8.12
C PRO A 234 3.39 10.87 -7.24
N GLY A 235 3.76 9.70 -7.78
CA GLY A 235 4.58 8.71 -7.08
C GLY A 235 6.04 9.13 -6.93
N ALA A 236 6.58 9.86 -7.91
CA ALA A 236 7.94 10.36 -7.86
C ALA A 236 8.09 11.54 -6.87
N VAL A 237 7.17 12.51 -6.93
CA VAL A 237 7.18 13.70 -6.07
C VAL A 237 6.89 13.37 -4.61
N MET A 238 6.08 12.36 -4.32
CA MET A 238 5.77 11.90 -2.97
C MET A 238 7.01 11.65 -2.10
N VAL A 239 8.14 11.27 -2.71
CA VAL A 239 9.39 11.06 -1.98
C VAL A 239 9.92 12.37 -1.37
N MET A 240 9.72 13.49 -2.04
CA MET A 240 10.10 14.82 -1.52
C MET A 240 9.18 15.25 -0.38
N HIS A 241 7.88 14.90 -0.43
CA HIS A 241 6.96 15.11 0.70
C HIS A 241 7.48 14.42 1.95
N ASP A 242 7.81 13.15 1.82
CA ASP A 242 8.29 12.33 2.92
C ASP A 242 9.58 12.88 3.54
N LEU A 243 10.50 13.35 2.71
CA LEU A 243 11.77 13.91 3.15
C LEU A 243 11.59 15.24 3.87
N ALA A 244 10.78 16.17 3.30
CA ALA A 244 10.55 17.47 3.92
C ALA A 244 9.89 17.33 5.29
N GLU A 245 8.90 16.43 5.42
CA GLU A 245 8.30 16.13 6.73
C GLU A 245 9.27 15.42 7.68
N ALA A 246 10.15 14.55 7.18
CA ALA A 246 11.16 13.89 8.00
C ALA A 246 12.18 14.89 8.55
N GLU A 247 12.62 15.85 7.73
CA GLU A 247 13.49 16.95 8.17
C GLU A 247 12.79 17.83 9.23
N GLU A 248 11.55 18.25 8.99
CA GLU A 248 10.80 19.07 9.94
C GLU A 248 10.60 18.36 11.28
N ARG A 249 10.33 17.06 11.26
CA ARG A 249 10.14 16.22 12.46
C ARG A 249 11.46 15.73 13.06
N ARG A 250 12.61 16.03 12.47
CA ARG A 250 13.94 15.54 12.86
C ARG A 250 14.00 14.01 12.98
N THR A 251 13.36 13.32 12.02
CA THR A 251 13.39 11.86 11.91
C THR A 251 14.36 11.43 10.82
N LEU A 252 14.86 10.20 10.88
CA LEU A 252 15.68 9.64 9.80
C LEU A 252 14.82 9.48 8.55
N GLY A 253 15.16 10.22 7.52
CA GLY A 253 14.54 10.12 6.21
C GLY A 253 15.29 9.13 5.29
N TYR A 254 14.72 8.92 4.14
CA TYR A 254 15.38 8.28 3.00
C TYR A 254 16.50 9.20 2.49
N ARG A 255 17.66 8.65 2.08
CA ARG A 255 18.70 9.45 1.41
C ARG A 255 18.24 9.74 -0.02
N PHE A 256 18.03 11.02 -0.32
CA PHE A 256 17.69 11.44 -1.67
C PHE A 256 18.95 11.41 -2.56
N PRO A 257 18.84 11.06 -3.84
CA PRO A 257 19.99 11.03 -4.74
C PRO A 257 20.67 12.40 -4.82
N ASP A 258 22.02 12.42 -4.73
CA ASP A 258 22.79 13.67 -4.66
C ASP A 258 22.61 14.53 -5.91
N ASP A 259 22.47 13.92 -7.08
CA ASP A 259 22.24 14.58 -8.38
C ASP A 259 20.81 15.16 -8.52
N LEU A 260 19.85 14.69 -7.74
CA LEU A 260 18.48 15.21 -7.68
C LEU A 260 18.26 16.21 -6.54
N GLN A 261 19.28 16.46 -5.72
CA GLN A 261 19.18 17.38 -4.57
C GLN A 261 18.64 18.77 -4.94
N PRO A 262 18.98 19.37 -6.10
CA PRO A 262 18.41 20.66 -6.49
C PRO A 262 16.87 20.65 -6.61
N LEU A 263 16.26 19.54 -7.03
CA LEU A 263 14.80 19.40 -7.08
C LEU A 263 14.19 19.35 -5.68
N PHE A 264 14.88 18.70 -4.75
CA PHE A 264 14.42 18.65 -3.36
C PHE A 264 14.55 20.02 -2.67
N GLU A 265 15.62 20.78 -2.93
CA GLU A 265 15.75 22.16 -2.42
C GLU A 265 14.62 23.05 -2.98
N ALA A 266 14.32 22.97 -4.27
CA ALA A 266 13.20 23.69 -4.88
C ALA A 266 11.85 23.29 -4.24
N PHE A 267 11.65 22.01 -3.94
CA PHE A 267 10.45 21.56 -3.22
C PHE A 267 10.39 22.11 -1.78
N LYS A 268 11.52 22.20 -1.06
CA LYS A 268 11.55 22.79 0.27
C LYS A 268 11.12 24.27 0.29
N GLU A 269 11.46 25.03 -0.74
CA GLU A 269 10.99 26.40 -0.91
C GLU A 269 9.47 26.47 -1.05
N ILE A 270 8.87 25.56 -1.81
CA ILE A 270 7.41 25.41 -1.93
C ILE A 270 6.81 25.01 -0.59
N TYR A 271 7.37 23.99 0.05
CA TYR A 271 6.91 23.47 1.33
C TYR A 271 6.95 24.52 2.46
N ALA A 272 7.95 25.40 2.42
CA ALA A 272 8.09 26.50 3.39
C ALA A 272 6.92 27.50 3.32
N GLN A 273 6.28 27.64 2.14
CA GLN A 273 5.19 28.58 1.89
C GLN A 273 3.81 28.00 2.28
N TYR A 274 3.71 26.72 2.64
CA TYR A 274 2.42 26.11 2.98
C TYR A 274 1.82 26.73 4.24
N THR A 275 0.52 27.01 4.15
CA THR A 275 -0.26 27.64 5.22
C THR A 275 -1.42 26.77 5.65
N PRO A 276 -1.76 26.75 6.96
CA PRO A 276 -1.05 27.44 8.05
C PRO A 276 0.29 26.75 8.36
N SER A 277 1.31 27.50 8.74
CA SER A 277 2.69 26.98 8.95
C SER A 277 2.80 25.86 10.00
N HIS A 278 1.89 25.84 10.97
CA HIS A 278 1.82 24.79 12.01
C HIS A 278 1.09 23.52 11.54
N ALA A 279 0.50 23.54 10.35
CA ALA A 279 -0.26 22.41 9.80
C ALA A 279 -0.02 22.24 8.28
N LYS A 280 1.24 22.32 7.85
CA LYS A 280 1.63 22.15 6.42
C LYS A 280 1.16 20.83 5.84
N TYR A 281 0.95 19.81 6.68
CA TYR A 281 0.42 18.51 6.28
C TYR A 281 -0.96 18.59 5.59
N LEU A 282 -1.75 19.64 5.84
CA LEU A 282 -3.02 19.87 5.15
C LEU A 282 -2.85 20.20 3.66
N GLN A 283 -1.67 20.68 3.28
CA GLN A 283 -1.36 20.98 1.88
C GLN A 283 -0.47 19.90 1.25
N VAL A 284 0.59 19.46 1.93
CA VAL A 284 1.52 18.48 1.37
C VAL A 284 0.85 17.15 1.01
N HIS A 285 -0.17 16.74 1.77
CA HIS A 285 -0.91 15.51 1.47
C HIS A 285 -2.13 15.70 0.56
N ARG A 286 -2.46 16.94 0.17
CA ARG A 286 -3.55 17.17 -0.78
C ARG A 286 -3.23 16.50 -2.12
N TRP A 287 -4.18 15.71 -2.64
CA TRP A 287 -4.06 14.92 -3.87
C TRP A 287 -2.95 13.85 -3.85
N HIS A 288 -2.49 13.49 -2.67
CA HIS A 288 -1.42 12.52 -2.48
C HIS A 288 -1.64 11.24 -3.30
N LEU A 289 -0.63 10.87 -4.11
CA LEU A 289 -0.66 9.74 -5.04
C LEU A 289 -1.81 9.75 -6.07
N MET A 290 -2.59 10.81 -6.20
CA MET A 290 -3.67 10.93 -7.19
C MET A 290 -3.31 11.81 -8.37
N ARG A 291 -2.78 13.01 -8.10
CA ARG A 291 -2.33 13.95 -9.13
C ARG A 291 -1.26 14.89 -8.59
N LEU A 292 -0.47 15.46 -9.49
CA LEU A 292 0.45 16.55 -9.14
C LEU A 292 -0.34 17.81 -8.81
N ARG A 293 0.17 18.60 -7.88
CA ARG A 293 -0.28 19.97 -7.69
C ARG A 293 0.41 20.87 -8.74
N PRO A 294 -0.18 22.02 -9.13
CA PRO A 294 0.42 22.88 -10.15
C PRO A 294 1.86 23.28 -9.83
N GLU A 295 2.16 23.55 -8.55
CA GLU A 295 3.50 23.91 -8.09
C GLU A 295 4.51 22.75 -8.12
N GLU A 296 4.05 21.51 -8.21
CA GLU A 296 4.87 20.30 -8.28
C GLU A 296 5.16 19.84 -9.72
N GLU A 297 4.35 20.25 -10.68
CA GLU A 297 4.50 19.82 -12.06
C GLU A 297 5.90 20.09 -12.66
N PRO A 298 6.56 21.25 -12.36
CA PRO A 298 7.93 21.48 -12.82
C PRO A 298 8.96 20.55 -12.19
N LEU A 299 8.67 20.01 -10.99
CA LEU A 299 9.57 19.10 -10.26
C LEU A 299 9.49 17.68 -10.75
N ALA A 300 8.39 17.29 -11.41
CA ALA A 300 8.20 15.96 -11.99
C ALA A 300 8.98 15.85 -13.32
N THR A 301 10.31 15.89 -13.23
CA THR A 301 11.22 15.81 -14.38
C THR A 301 11.36 14.37 -14.87
N ALA A 302 11.81 14.19 -16.11
CA ALA A 302 12.11 12.88 -16.68
C ALA A 302 13.03 12.06 -15.78
N GLU A 303 14.08 12.66 -15.25
CA GLU A 303 15.05 11.97 -14.39
C GLU A 303 14.45 11.57 -13.05
N LEU A 304 13.64 12.44 -12.42
CA LEU A 304 12.95 12.10 -11.16
C LEU A 304 12.01 10.91 -11.36
N ILE A 305 11.19 10.93 -12.41
CA ILE A 305 10.24 9.85 -12.72
C ILE A 305 10.98 8.55 -12.99
N LYS A 306 12.00 8.58 -13.85
CA LYS A 306 12.83 7.41 -14.20
C LYS A 306 13.49 6.77 -12.99
N ARG A 307 13.95 7.56 -12.03
CA ARG A 307 14.71 7.08 -10.84
C ARG A 307 13.82 6.60 -9.71
N LEU A 308 12.64 7.18 -9.55
CA LEU A 308 11.81 6.97 -8.37
C LEU A 308 10.52 6.20 -8.62
N THR A 309 10.28 5.76 -9.87
CA THR A 309 9.09 4.99 -10.24
C THR A 309 9.45 3.83 -11.18
N LEU A 310 8.55 2.85 -11.27
CA LEU A 310 8.60 1.79 -12.29
C LEU A 310 7.96 2.34 -13.58
N THR A 311 8.66 3.23 -14.25
CA THR A 311 8.24 3.81 -15.53
C THR A 311 9.20 3.36 -16.63
N GLY A 312 8.69 2.97 -17.78
CA GLY A 312 9.51 2.58 -18.92
C GLY A 312 8.71 1.95 -20.03
N THR A 313 9.38 1.59 -21.12
CA THR A 313 8.76 0.83 -22.20
C THR A 313 8.29 -0.54 -21.74
N LYS A 314 7.36 -1.15 -22.48
CA LYS A 314 6.89 -2.52 -22.22
C LYS A 314 8.03 -3.50 -21.97
N GLN A 315 9.04 -3.50 -22.85
CA GLN A 315 10.19 -4.41 -22.71
C GLN A 315 10.95 -4.19 -21.39
N HIS A 316 11.29 -2.93 -21.06
CA HIS A 316 12.01 -2.60 -19.83
C HIS A 316 11.21 -3.02 -18.59
N LEU A 317 9.92 -2.72 -18.52
CA LEU A 317 9.08 -3.11 -17.40
C LEU A 317 8.92 -4.62 -17.27
N GLN A 318 8.84 -5.34 -18.37
CA GLN A 318 8.84 -6.82 -18.36
C GLN A 318 10.14 -7.39 -17.79
N GLU A 319 11.29 -6.82 -18.13
CA GLU A 319 12.59 -7.21 -17.56
C GLU A 319 12.63 -6.98 -16.05
N GLU A 320 12.20 -5.80 -15.57
CA GLU A 320 12.12 -5.47 -14.15
C GLU A 320 11.19 -6.44 -13.40
N ILE A 321 10.01 -6.72 -13.94
CA ILE A 321 9.02 -7.57 -13.26
C ILE A 321 9.44 -9.04 -13.27
N ARG A 322 10.08 -9.53 -14.36
CA ARG A 322 10.67 -10.88 -14.37
C ARG A 322 11.75 -11.01 -13.31
N ALA A 323 12.61 -10.00 -13.16
CA ALA A 323 13.64 -10.01 -12.11
C ALA A 323 13.05 -10.06 -10.69
N LEU A 324 11.93 -9.35 -10.42
CA LEU A 324 11.20 -9.46 -9.17
C LEU A 324 10.63 -10.86 -8.95
N ARG A 325 9.97 -11.41 -9.97
CA ARG A 325 9.41 -12.77 -9.93
C ARG A 325 10.48 -13.83 -9.65
N ASP A 326 11.57 -13.76 -10.38
CA ASP A 326 12.66 -14.74 -10.30
C ASP A 326 13.42 -14.65 -8.97
N ALA A 327 13.39 -13.48 -8.32
CA ALA A 327 13.89 -13.30 -6.96
C ALA A 327 12.96 -13.88 -5.87
N GLY A 328 11.67 -14.11 -6.17
CA GLY A 328 10.71 -14.71 -5.24
C GLY A 328 9.60 -13.77 -4.73
N TYR A 329 9.36 -12.63 -5.38
CA TYR A 329 8.13 -11.90 -5.13
C TYR A 329 6.92 -12.70 -5.65
N ALA A 330 5.90 -12.86 -4.81
CA ALA A 330 4.70 -13.60 -5.14
C ALA A 330 3.68 -12.76 -5.93
N GLN A 331 3.65 -11.43 -5.69
CA GLN A 331 2.77 -10.50 -6.38
C GLN A 331 3.53 -9.28 -6.92
N PHE A 332 3.05 -8.77 -8.05
CA PHE A 332 3.35 -7.42 -8.53
C PHE A 332 2.05 -6.60 -8.58
N ALA A 333 2.00 -5.49 -7.84
CA ALA A 333 0.85 -4.60 -7.72
C ALA A 333 1.13 -3.27 -8.43
N ALA A 334 0.43 -3.02 -9.53
CA ALA A 334 0.48 -1.74 -10.24
C ALA A 334 -0.47 -0.73 -9.60
N HIS A 335 0.02 0.48 -9.32
CA HIS A 335 -0.82 1.59 -8.86
C HIS A 335 -1.63 2.15 -10.02
N ILE A 336 -2.95 1.99 -9.96
CA ILE A 336 -3.87 2.63 -10.90
C ILE A 336 -4.21 4.02 -10.39
N ARG A 337 -3.87 5.02 -11.18
CA ARG A 337 -4.00 6.43 -10.80
C ARG A 337 -5.46 6.89 -10.94
N TYR A 338 -5.97 7.58 -9.91
CA TYR A 338 -7.31 8.16 -9.95
C TYR A 338 -7.44 9.16 -11.12
N GLY A 339 -8.49 9.00 -11.93
CA GLY A 339 -8.73 9.76 -13.16
C GLY A 339 -7.93 9.28 -14.37
N HIS A 340 -7.16 8.19 -14.22
CA HIS A 340 -6.41 7.52 -15.28
C HIS A 340 -6.64 6.00 -15.22
N GLU A 341 -7.88 5.57 -15.01
CA GLU A 341 -8.24 4.18 -14.80
C GLU A 341 -7.92 3.28 -16.01
N THR A 342 -7.79 3.87 -17.21
CA THR A 342 -7.31 3.16 -18.42
C THR A 342 -5.89 2.61 -18.27
N MET A 343 -5.15 3.03 -17.25
CA MET A 343 -3.88 2.38 -16.90
C MET A 343 -4.05 0.87 -16.66
N VAL A 344 -5.23 0.41 -16.26
CA VAL A 344 -5.46 -1.03 -16.03
C VAL A 344 -5.28 -1.83 -17.32
N GLU A 345 -5.73 -1.31 -18.47
CA GLU A 345 -5.53 -1.92 -19.80
C GLU A 345 -4.05 -1.86 -20.20
N GLU A 346 -3.39 -0.72 -20.02
CA GLU A 346 -1.97 -0.54 -20.35
C GLU A 346 -1.09 -1.53 -19.57
N TRP A 347 -1.35 -1.67 -18.26
CA TRP A 347 -0.63 -2.64 -17.42
C TRP A 347 -0.99 -4.09 -17.78
N ALA A 348 -2.26 -4.40 -18.08
CA ALA A 348 -2.66 -5.74 -18.50
C ALA A 348 -1.95 -6.16 -19.79
N GLU A 349 -1.90 -5.27 -20.79
CA GLU A 349 -1.18 -5.52 -22.05
C GLU A 349 0.33 -5.68 -21.82
N MET A 350 0.92 -4.87 -20.95
CA MET A 350 2.35 -4.95 -20.63
C MET A 350 2.66 -6.28 -19.92
N LEU A 351 1.82 -6.71 -18.99
CA LEU A 351 2.01 -7.96 -18.22
C LEU A 351 1.72 -9.22 -19.03
N ALA A 352 0.98 -9.10 -20.15
CA ALA A 352 0.76 -10.23 -21.05
C ALA A 352 2.10 -10.73 -21.64
N GLY A 353 2.46 -11.96 -21.32
CA GLY A 353 3.72 -12.59 -21.76
C GLY A 353 4.85 -12.60 -20.73
N ILE A 354 4.58 -12.22 -19.46
CA ILE A 354 5.43 -12.50 -18.30
C ILE A 354 5.03 -13.84 -17.69
#